data_e94b0c97b3ffc732b7a0dd6fa3b2b76b
#
_entry.id   e94b0c97b3ffc732b7a0dd6fa3b2b76b
#
_cell.length_a   1.000
_cell.length_b   1.000
_cell.length_c   1.000
_cell.angle_alpha   90.00
_cell.angle_beta   90.00
_cell.angle_gamma   90.00
#
_symmetry.space_group_name_H-M   'P 1'
#
loop_
_entity.id
_entity.type
_entity.pdbx_description
1 polymer ?
#
loop_
_entity_poly.entity_id
_entity_poly.type
_entity_poly.pdbx_seq_one_letter_code
_entity_poly.pdbx_strand_id
1 'polypeptide(L)'
;MIFVRDKGRMCNNILQYGHLYAWGREHGRSTMSMRFAYKYPWFHICDTRYHNFIVYVLAKYAAAWKLIPTVKFNEEKKDYSREEQMMLNHKMIVAIGWYAQWHDLFMKYKSEILQLFAFKEDIENKAMELLGTENQLRLGMHIRRGDYATFHEGRFYYSDEQYIHIIQQFQSLHQGEKLTVYICGNDPNIQQDLYRQQLPMCNVVFPNGNPAEDLCLLSHCNYLIGAPSTFSLVAAMYRDLPLYWIENPDAELSLDSFKHFDYLFRHIY
;
A
#
# COMPACT_ATOMS: atom_id res chain seq x y z
N MET A 1 25.30 -5.49 -1.88
CA MET A 1 24.30 -4.59 -1.29
C MET A 1 23.60 -3.84 -2.40
N ILE A 2 22.29 -3.95 -2.47
CA ILE A 2 21.43 -3.21 -3.41
C ILE A 2 20.74 -2.09 -2.63
N PHE A 3 21.02 -0.84 -2.99
CA PHE A 3 20.35 0.33 -2.43
C PHE A 3 19.13 0.64 -3.29
N VAL A 4 17.94 0.44 -2.72
CA VAL A 4 16.68 0.66 -3.42
C VAL A 4 16.28 2.13 -3.28
N ARG A 5 16.30 2.87 -4.39
CA ARG A 5 15.88 4.26 -4.43
C ARG A 5 14.42 4.34 -4.86
N ASP A 6 13.56 4.14 -3.89
CA ASP A 6 12.12 4.12 -4.07
C ASP A 6 11.57 5.48 -4.51
N LYS A 7 10.49 5.46 -5.29
CA LYS A 7 9.76 6.65 -5.76
C LYS A 7 8.30 6.59 -5.32
N GLY A 8 7.68 7.75 -5.26
CA GLY A 8 6.28 7.86 -4.91
C GLY A 8 6.01 7.97 -3.41
N ARG A 9 4.80 7.58 -3.00
CA ARG A 9 4.34 7.62 -1.60
C ARG A 9 4.66 6.31 -0.87
N MET A 10 4.31 6.24 0.41
CA MET A 10 4.67 5.16 1.34
C MET A 10 4.41 3.75 0.77
N CYS A 11 3.19 3.47 0.34
CA CYS A 11 2.84 2.12 -0.15
C CYS A 11 3.51 1.77 -1.49
N ASN A 12 3.74 2.76 -2.38
CA ASN A 12 4.57 2.53 -3.57
C ASN A 12 5.99 2.09 -3.17
N ASN A 13 6.55 2.71 -2.12
CA ASN A 13 7.89 2.38 -1.65
C ASN A 13 7.93 0.97 -1.01
N ILE A 14 6.86 0.57 -0.30
CA ILE A 14 6.73 -0.79 0.25
C ILE A 14 6.77 -1.82 -0.88
N LEU A 15 5.95 -1.65 -1.92
CA LEU A 15 5.90 -2.59 -3.04
C LEU A 15 7.21 -2.61 -3.84
N GLN A 16 7.76 -1.45 -4.21
CA GLN A 16 9.04 -1.37 -4.93
C GLN A 16 10.17 -2.03 -4.15
N TYR A 17 10.28 -1.74 -2.86
CA TYR A 17 11.28 -2.37 -2.02
C TYR A 17 11.04 -3.87 -1.88
N GLY A 18 9.79 -4.30 -1.70
CA GLY A 18 9.42 -5.71 -1.58
C GLY A 18 9.86 -6.54 -2.78
N HIS A 19 9.68 -6.04 -4.01
CA HIS A 19 10.17 -6.71 -5.22
C HIS A 19 11.70 -6.87 -5.22
N LEU A 20 12.42 -5.80 -4.93
CA LEU A 20 13.89 -5.82 -4.91
C LEU A 20 14.46 -6.59 -3.71
N TYR A 21 13.75 -6.59 -2.58
CA TYR A 21 14.05 -7.45 -1.44
C TYR A 21 13.92 -8.93 -1.82
N ALA A 22 12.80 -9.32 -2.42
CA ALA A 22 12.55 -10.70 -2.85
C ALA A 22 13.58 -11.17 -3.88
N TRP A 23 13.91 -10.34 -4.87
CA TRP A 23 14.97 -10.62 -5.82
C TRP A 23 16.33 -10.78 -5.13
N GLY A 24 16.64 -9.89 -4.20
CA GLY A 24 17.87 -9.96 -3.41
C GLY A 24 17.97 -11.25 -2.59
N ARG A 25 16.87 -11.65 -1.93
CA ARG A 25 16.81 -12.90 -1.17
C ARG A 25 17.08 -14.12 -2.05
N GLU A 26 16.45 -14.18 -3.23
CA GLU A 26 16.64 -15.27 -4.17
C GLU A 26 18.10 -15.40 -4.65
N HIS A 27 18.79 -14.26 -4.81
CA HIS A 27 20.17 -14.22 -5.33
C HIS A 27 21.26 -14.02 -4.26
N GLY A 28 20.93 -14.19 -2.98
CA GLY A 28 21.89 -14.03 -1.87
C GLY A 28 22.45 -12.61 -1.73
N ARG A 29 21.68 -11.60 -2.11
CA ARG A 29 22.06 -10.18 -2.07
C ARG A 29 21.33 -9.43 -0.96
N SER A 30 22.07 -8.73 -0.12
CA SER A 30 21.46 -7.82 0.86
C SER A 30 20.88 -6.59 0.16
N THR A 31 19.75 -6.09 0.67
CA THR A 31 19.06 -4.90 0.17
C THR A 31 18.85 -3.87 1.27
N MET A 32 18.68 -2.62 0.90
CA MET A 32 18.35 -1.52 1.80
C MET A 32 17.48 -0.52 1.09
N SER A 33 16.31 -0.19 1.64
CA SER A 33 15.49 0.91 1.15
C SER A 33 16.09 2.25 1.56
N MET A 34 16.42 3.08 0.59
CA MET A 34 16.93 4.42 0.84
C MET A 34 15.85 5.32 1.45
N ARG A 35 14.57 5.04 1.19
CA ARG A 35 13.46 5.86 1.68
C ARG A 35 13.14 5.58 3.15
N PHE A 36 13.07 4.31 3.55
CA PHE A 36 12.80 3.92 4.93
C PHE A 36 13.99 4.14 5.87
N ALA A 37 15.12 4.56 5.37
CA ALA A 37 16.27 4.99 6.18
C ALA A 37 16.10 6.37 6.84
N TYR A 38 15.15 7.21 6.36
CA TYR A 38 14.94 8.57 6.90
C TYR A 38 13.49 9.03 6.90
N LYS A 39 12.58 8.24 6.32
CA LYS A 39 11.16 8.58 6.19
C LYS A 39 10.31 7.40 6.59
N TYR A 40 9.12 7.66 7.07
CA TYR A 40 8.16 6.62 7.47
C TYR A 40 8.64 5.75 8.65
N PRO A 41 8.92 6.33 9.83
CA PRO A 41 9.55 5.63 10.97
C PRO A 41 8.64 4.62 11.66
N TRP A 42 7.52 4.29 11.09
CA TRP A 42 6.41 3.54 11.67
C TRP A 42 6.51 2.02 11.52
N PHE A 43 7.56 1.54 10.82
CA PHE A 43 7.72 0.13 10.50
C PHE A 43 9.03 -0.44 11.06
N HIS A 44 9.03 -1.75 11.34
CA HIS A 44 10.19 -2.45 11.88
C HIS A 44 11.42 -2.42 10.95
N ILE A 45 11.25 -2.27 9.64
CA ILE A 45 12.36 -2.11 8.71
C ILE A 45 13.29 -0.96 9.11
N CYS A 46 12.76 0.11 9.70
CA CYS A 46 13.53 1.28 10.11
C CYS A 46 14.51 1.00 11.28
N ASP A 47 14.31 -0.10 12.00
CA ASP A 47 15.14 -0.49 13.13
C ASP A 47 16.24 -1.50 12.73
N THR A 48 16.28 -1.90 11.46
CA THR A 48 17.30 -2.82 10.96
C THR A 48 18.64 -2.11 10.73
N ARG A 49 19.74 -2.86 10.81
CA ARG A 49 21.12 -2.35 10.83
C ARG A 49 21.44 -1.34 9.73
N TYR A 50 20.93 -1.55 8.52
CA TYR A 50 21.30 -0.72 7.36
C TYR A 50 20.32 0.40 7.06
N HIS A 51 19.10 0.37 7.61
CA HIS A 51 18.08 1.38 7.36
C HIS A 51 18.23 2.58 8.32
N ASN A 52 19.37 3.28 8.21
CA ASN A 52 19.65 4.47 9.00
C ASN A 52 20.13 5.63 8.10
N PHE A 53 20.02 6.84 8.63
CA PHE A 53 20.32 8.07 7.89
C PHE A 53 21.76 8.16 7.40
N ILE A 54 22.74 7.65 8.15
CA ILE A 54 24.16 7.68 7.76
C ILE A 54 24.39 6.84 6.51
N VAL A 55 23.90 5.59 6.52
CA VAL A 55 24.01 4.69 5.36
C VAL A 55 23.28 5.28 4.14
N TYR A 56 22.13 5.88 4.34
CA TYR A 56 21.40 6.60 3.27
C TYR A 56 22.24 7.71 2.65
N VAL A 57 22.86 8.57 3.48
CA VAL A 57 23.66 9.71 3.00
C VAL A 57 24.89 9.20 2.23
N LEU A 58 25.59 8.20 2.76
CA LEU A 58 26.74 7.59 2.08
C LEU A 58 26.36 7.00 0.72
N ALA A 59 25.27 6.21 0.66
CA ALA A 59 24.80 5.62 -0.58
C ALA A 59 24.36 6.68 -1.60
N LYS A 60 23.68 7.74 -1.14
CA LYS A 60 23.22 8.86 -1.98
C LYS A 60 24.39 9.59 -2.65
N TYR A 61 25.43 9.95 -1.89
CA TYR A 61 26.58 10.68 -2.44
C TYR A 61 27.49 9.74 -3.26
N ALA A 62 27.68 8.48 -2.86
CA ALA A 62 28.41 7.51 -3.67
C ALA A 62 27.77 7.31 -5.05
N ALA A 63 26.43 7.27 -5.13
CA ALA A 63 25.73 7.23 -6.40
C ALA A 63 25.85 8.54 -7.18
N ALA A 64 25.73 9.70 -6.53
CA ALA A 64 25.84 11.01 -7.19
C ALA A 64 27.21 11.24 -7.81
N TRP A 65 28.28 10.81 -7.13
CA TRP A 65 29.66 10.87 -7.61
C TRP A 65 30.06 9.70 -8.51
N LYS A 66 29.10 8.83 -8.90
CA LYS A 66 29.32 7.65 -9.75
C LYS A 66 30.35 6.64 -9.18
N LEU A 67 30.56 6.64 -7.88
CA LEU A 67 31.42 5.65 -7.19
C LEU A 67 30.73 4.27 -7.13
N ILE A 68 29.41 4.23 -7.16
CA ILE A 68 28.60 3.03 -7.30
C ILE A 68 27.67 3.16 -8.52
N PRO A 69 27.47 2.10 -9.29
CA PRO A 69 26.61 2.13 -10.46
C PRO A 69 25.14 2.25 -10.09
N THR A 70 24.34 2.67 -11.04
CA THR A 70 22.88 2.76 -10.91
C THR A 70 22.22 1.98 -12.04
N VAL A 71 21.33 1.08 -11.68
CA VAL A 71 20.43 0.37 -12.60
C VAL A 71 19.04 0.99 -12.54
N LYS A 72 18.38 1.11 -13.69
CA LYS A 72 17.08 1.80 -13.82
C LYS A 72 16.02 0.87 -14.42
N PHE A 73 14.89 0.78 -13.73
CA PHE A 73 13.67 0.09 -14.14
C PHE A 73 12.55 1.13 -14.36
N ASN A 74 12.81 2.11 -15.24
CA ASN A 74 11.90 3.24 -15.47
C ASN A 74 10.88 2.98 -16.57
N GLU A 75 11.07 1.94 -17.38
CA GLU A 75 10.23 1.57 -18.50
C GLU A 75 9.85 0.11 -18.37
N GLU A 76 8.63 -0.22 -18.77
CA GLU A 76 8.19 -1.60 -18.86
C GLU A 76 8.95 -2.32 -19.99
N LYS A 77 9.50 -3.48 -19.67
CA LYS A 77 10.23 -4.32 -20.61
C LYS A 77 9.79 -5.77 -20.46
N LYS A 78 9.87 -6.52 -21.56
CA LYS A 78 9.64 -7.98 -21.53
C LYS A 78 10.81 -8.74 -20.87
N ASP A 79 12.01 -8.14 -20.85
CA ASP A 79 13.22 -8.77 -20.36
C ASP A 79 14.10 -7.76 -19.61
N TYR A 80 14.46 -8.08 -18.39
CA TYR A 80 15.36 -7.32 -17.51
C TYR A 80 16.70 -8.03 -17.27
N SER A 81 17.07 -9.03 -18.06
CA SER A 81 18.29 -9.82 -17.87
C SER A 81 19.56 -8.95 -17.78
N ARG A 82 19.63 -7.85 -18.53
CA ARG A 82 20.75 -6.91 -18.47
C ARG A 82 20.81 -6.19 -17.12
N GLU A 83 19.68 -5.71 -16.63
CA GLU A 83 19.55 -5.02 -15.36
C GLU A 83 19.85 -5.96 -14.19
N GLU A 84 19.36 -7.19 -14.25
CA GLU A 84 19.64 -8.25 -13.28
C GLU A 84 21.11 -8.62 -13.26
N GLN A 85 21.72 -8.79 -14.43
CA GLN A 85 23.16 -9.07 -14.56
C GLN A 85 24.01 -7.94 -13.97
N MET A 86 23.60 -6.68 -14.14
CA MET A 86 24.24 -5.54 -13.47
C MET A 86 24.13 -5.64 -11.95
N MET A 87 22.96 -6.01 -11.42
CA MET A 87 22.80 -6.21 -9.98
C MET A 87 23.65 -7.38 -9.46
N LEU A 88 23.82 -8.44 -10.21
CA LEU A 88 24.68 -9.58 -9.83
C LEU A 88 26.17 -9.22 -9.82
N ASN A 89 26.64 -8.51 -10.84
CA ASN A 89 28.07 -8.25 -11.07
C ASN A 89 28.66 -7.17 -10.15
N HIS A 90 27.85 -6.33 -9.51
CA HIS A 90 28.36 -5.25 -8.68
C HIS A 90 28.13 -5.50 -7.19
N LYS A 91 29.19 -5.43 -6.38
CA LYS A 91 29.07 -5.59 -4.91
C LYS A 91 28.11 -4.59 -4.28
N MET A 92 28.11 -3.34 -4.76
CA MET A 92 27.21 -2.25 -4.38
C MET A 92 26.61 -1.62 -5.64
N ILE A 93 25.31 -1.40 -5.63
CA ILE A 93 24.57 -0.82 -6.75
C ILE A 93 23.31 -0.12 -6.24
N VAL A 94 22.90 0.95 -6.90
CA VAL A 94 21.58 1.59 -6.67
C VAL A 94 20.60 1.09 -7.72
N ALA A 95 19.44 0.59 -7.29
CA ALA A 95 18.33 0.21 -8.14
C ALA A 95 17.21 1.25 -8.04
N ILE A 96 16.68 1.71 -9.17
CA ILE A 96 15.63 2.75 -9.26
C ILE A 96 14.57 2.34 -10.25
N GLY A 97 13.30 2.52 -9.91
CA GLY A 97 12.19 2.47 -10.85
C GLY A 97 11.06 1.55 -10.43
N TRP A 98 9.88 1.80 -10.99
CA TRP A 98 8.65 1.09 -10.67
C TRP A 98 8.58 -0.30 -11.31
N TYR A 99 9.15 -0.47 -12.49
CA TYR A 99 9.03 -1.71 -13.27
C TYR A 99 10.00 -2.84 -12.84
N ALA A 100 10.71 -2.69 -11.72
CA ALA A 100 11.40 -3.80 -11.07
C ALA A 100 10.37 -4.71 -10.38
N GLN A 101 9.66 -5.55 -11.15
CA GLN A 101 8.52 -6.33 -10.69
C GLN A 101 8.74 -7.82 -10.92
N TRP A 102 8.89 -8.56 -9.83
CA TRP A 102 9.00 -10.04 -9.79
C TRP A 102 7.90 -10.58 -8.87
N HIS A 103 6.67 -10.65 -9.39
CA HIS A 103 5.48 -10.99 -8.59
C HIS A 103 5.63 -12.35 -7.88
N ASP A 104 6.11 -13.38 -8.58
CA ASP A 104 6.26 -14.72 -7.99
C ASP A 104 7.30 -14.74 -6.87
N LEU A 105 8.43 -14.01 -7.04
CA LEU A 105 9.42 -13.88 -5.98
C LEU A 105 8.87 -13.07 -4.81
N PHE A 106 8.12 -12.00 -5.07
CA PHE A 106 7.48 -11.22 -4.02
C PHE A 106 6.55 -12.13 -3.20
N MET A 107 5.70 -12.92 -3.85
CA MET A 107 4.79 -13.86 -3.18
C MET A 107 5.54 -14.94 -2.40
N LYS A 108 6.65 -15.48 -2.95
CA LYS A 108 7.52 -16.44 -2.25
C LYS A 108 8.09 -15.89 -0.94
N TYR A 109 8.47 -14.60 -0.92
CA TYR A 109 9.06 -13.94 0.25
C TYR A 109 8.09 -12.99 0.98
N LYS A 110 6.78 -13.07 0.69
CA LYS A 110 5.75 -12.18 1.26
C LYS A 110 5.79 -12.14 2.79
N SER A 111 5.96 -13.28 3.44
CA SER A 111 6.01 -13.35 4.91
C SER A 111 7.19 -12.56 5.50
N GLU A 112 8.36 -12.62 4.88
CA GLU A 112 9.52 -11.84 5.31
C GLU A 112 9.31 -10.33 5.06
N ILE A 113 8.70 -9.98 3.91
CA ILE A 113 8.34 -8.60 3.58
C ILE A 113 7.36 -8.05 4.62
N LEU A 114 6.33 -8.82 4.98
CA LEU A 114 5.37 -8.42 6.02
C LEU A 114 6.04 -8.22 7.38
N GLN A 115 7.02 -9.04 7.74
CA GLN A 115 7.79 -8.86 8.99
C GLN A 115 8.61 -7.55 8.97
N LEU A 116 9.24 -7.21 7.84
CA LEU A 116 9.96 -5.94 7.69
C LEU A 116 9.02 -4.73 7.80
N PHE A 117 7.84 -4.84 7.23
CA PHE A 117 6.83 -3.79 7.26
C PHE A 117 5.77 -3.98 8.34
N ALA A 118 6.01 -4.83 9.34
CA ALA A 118 5.17 -4.87 10.53
C ALA A 118 5.16 -3.48 11.18
N PHE A 119 3.98 -3.06 11.63
CA PHE A 119 3.81 -1.77 12.29
C PHE A 119 4.49 -1.77 13.65
N LYS A 120 4.92 -0.61 14.10
CA LYS A 120 5.39 -0.43 15.48
C LYS A 120 4.20 -0.46 16.44
N GLU A 121 4.49 -0.80 17.70
CA GLU A 121 3.47 -1.02 18.73
C GLU A 121 2.57 0.18 18.95
N ASP A 122 3.11 1.40 18.87
CA ASP A 122 2.31 2.64 19.00
C ASP A 122 1.29 2.82 17.86
N ILE A 123 1.61 2.37 16.67
CA ILE A 123 0.71 2.39 15.50
C ILE A 123 -0.38 1.31 15.64
N GLU A 124 0.02 0.08 16.02
CA GLU A 124 -0.91 -1.03 16.27
C GLU A 124 -1.90 -0.67 17.37
N ASN A 125 -1.43 -0.15 18.50
CA ASN A 125 -2.28 0.18 19.65
C ASN A 125 -3.35 1.22 19.30
N LYS A 126 -3.00 2.25 18.53
CA LYS A 126 -3.97 3.25 18.06
C LYS A 126 -5.03 2.66 17.15
N ALA A 127 -4.63 1.79 16.21
CA ALA A 127 -5.57 1.11 15.33
C ALA A 127 -6.52 0.22 16.14
N MET A 128 -5.99 -0.56 17.09
CA MET A 128 -6.79 -1.45 17.94
C MET A 128 -7.76 -0.68 18.86
N GLU A 129 -7.35 0.48 19.37
CA GLU A 129 -8.23 1.37 20.14
C GLU A 129 -9.44 1.84 19.32
N LEU A 130 -9.22 2.26 18.07
CA LEU A 130 -10.30 2.67 17.16
C LEU A 130 -11.23 1.52 16.74
N LEU A 131 -10.67 0.31 16.56
CA LEU A 131 -11.45 -0.88 16.19
C LEU A 131 -12.33 -1.37 17.31
N GLY A 132 -11.92 -1.14 18.58
CA GLY A 132 -12.62 -1.64 19.75
C GLY A 132 -12.66 -3.17 19.84
N THR A 133 -13.38 -3.69 20.84
CA THR A 133 -13.48 -5.13 21.10
C THR A 133 -14.77 -5.77 20.56
N GLU A 134 -15.70 -4.97 20.02
CA GLU A 134 -16.98 -5.48 19.55
C GLU A 134 -16.79 -6.39 18.32
N ASN A 135 -17.50 -7.52 18.33
CA ASN A 135 -17.59 -8.41 17.17
C ASN A 135 -18.62 -7.84 16.19
N GLN A 136 -18.15 -7.07 15.22
CA GLN A 136 -18.96 -6.44 14.19
C GLN A 136 -18.28 -6.53 12.84
N LEU A 137 -19.06 -6.45 11.77
CA LEU A 137 -18.51 -6.37 10.42
C LEU A 137 -17.82 -5.01 10.21
N ARG A 138 -16.59 -5.01 9.76
CA ARG A 138 -15.76 -3.82 9.54
C ARG A 138 -15.44 -3.66 8.07
N LEU A 139 -15.92 -2.56 7.49
CA LEU A 139 -15.58 -2.16 6.13
C LEU A 139 -14.56 -1.02 6.18
N GLY A 140 -13.40 -1.21 5.56
CA GLY A 140 -12.44 -0.15 5.30
C GLY A 140 -12.71 0.51 3.96
N MET A 141 -13.01 1.81 3.95
CA MET A 141 -13.18 2.61 2.74
C MET A 141 -11.98 3.52 2.56
N HIS A 142 -11.23 3.35 1.45
CA HIS A 142 -10.12 4.23 1.11
C HIS A 142 -10.52 5.24 0.03
N ILE A 143 -10.75 6.49 0.43
CA ILE A 143 -11.08 7.59 -0.48
C ILE A 143 -9.78 8.20 -1.00
N ARG A 144 -9.56 8.10 -2.30
CA ARG A 144 -8.42 8.68 -2.98
C ARG A 144 -8.86 9.76 -3.95
N ARG A 145 -8.63 11.02 -3.55
CA ARG A 145 -8.88 12.21 -4.38
C ARG A 145 -7.56 12.96 -4.62
N GLY A 146 -7.42 14.19 -4.33
CA GLY A 146 -6.18 14.94 -4.49
C GLY A 146 -5.58 14.78 -5.89
N ASP A 147 -4.46 14.06 -6.02
CA ASP A 147 -3.79 13.81 -7.29
C ASP A 147 -4.61 12.97 -8.30
N TYR A 148 -5.65 12.27 -7.86
CA TYR A 148 -6.56 11.52 -8.74
C TYR A 148 -7.49 12.41 -9.58
N ALA A 149 -7.62 13.69 -9.26
CA ALA A 149 -8.34 14.64 -10.11
C ALA A 149 -7.74 14.74 -11.53
N THR A 150 -6.44 14.47 -11.67
CA THR A 150 -5.72 14.49 -12.98
C THR A 150 -5.14 13.15 -13.37
N PHE A 151 -5.01 12.21 -12.44
CA PHE A 151 -4.49 10.86 -12.70
C PHE A 151 -5.45 10.10 -13.61
N HIS A 152 -4.93 9.55 -14.73
CA HIS A 152 -5.76 8.91 -15.78
C HIS A 152 -6.97 9.77 -16.15
N GLU A 153 -6.77 11.08 -16.36
CA GLU A 153 -7.82 12.03 -16.76
C GLU A 153 -9.00 12.11 -15.77
N GLY A 154 -8.75 11.81 -14.49
CA GLY A 154 -9.77 11.82 -13.43
C GLY A 154 -10.67 10.58 -13.39
N ARG A 155 -10.37 9.53 -14.17
CA ARG A 155 -11.18 8.31 -14.26
C ARG A 155 -11.53 7.68 -12.91
N PHE A 156 -10.67 7.80 -11.92
CA PHE A 156 -10.82 7.20 -10.58
C PHE A 156 -11.12 8.24 -9.50
N TYR A 157 -11.59 9.43 -9.90
CA TYR A 157 -12.02 10.46 -8.98
C TYR A 157 -13.54 10.37 -8.76
N TYR A 158 -13.96 9.90 -7.59
CA TYR A 158 -15.37 9.66 -7.27
C TYR A 158 -15.89 10.70 -6.28
N SER A 159 -17.20 11.03 -6.39
CA SER A 159 -17.92 11.91 -5.46
C SER A 159 -18.23 11.20 -4.13
N ASP A 160 -18.66 11.96 -3.13
CA ASP A 160 -19.09 11.39 -1.85
C ASP A 160 -20.35 10.54 -2.05
N GLU A 161 -21.28 10.96 -2.91
CA GLU A 161 -22.50 10.23 -3.24
C GLU A 161 -22.21 8.85 -3.86
N GLN A 162 -21.20 8.77 -4.74
CA GLN A 162 -20.77 7.51 -5.36
C GLN A 162 -20.18 6.55 -4.32
N TYR A 163 -19.34 7.03 -3.42
CA TYR A 163 -18.82 6.22 -2.32
C TYR A 163 -19.94 5.76 -1.38
N ILE A 164 -20.88 6.65 -1.02
CA ILE A 164 -22.04 6.33 -0.18
C ILE A 164 -22.90 5.26 -0.84
N HIS A 165 -23.19 5.40 -2.14
CA HIS A 165 -23.95 4.41 -2.89
C HIS A 165 -23.31 3.01 -2.84
N ILE A 166 -22.01 2.92 -3.00
CA ILE A 166 -21.27 1.64 -2.92
C ILE A 166 -21.34 1.06 -1.50
N ILE A 167 -21.25 1.90 -0.45
CA ILE A 167 -21.42 1.44 0.94
C ILE A 167 -22.83 0.91 1.18
N GLN A 168 -23.85 1.55 0.62
CA GLN A 168 -25.24 1.09 0.71
C GLN A 168 -25.43 -0.27 0.01
N GLN A 169 -24.82 -0.47 -1.16
CA GLN A 169 -24.81 -1.78 -1.82
C GLN A 169 -24.12 -2.83 -0.93
N PHE A 170 -22.94 -2.52 -0.35
CA PHE A 170 -22.25 -3.43 0.56
C PHE A 170 -23.11 -3.78 1.78
N GLN A 171 -23.77 -2.80 2.39
CA GLN A 171 -24.71 -3.03 3.50
C GLN A 171 -25.85 -3.96 3.10
N SER A 172 -26.36 -3.84 1.87
CA SER A 172 -27.41 -4.71 1.34
C SER A 172 -26.97 -6.16 1.16
N LEU A 173 -25.69 -6.39 0.87
CA LEU A 173 -25.10 -7.75 0.81
C LEU A 173 -24.94 -8.40 2.20
N HIS A 174 -24.90 -7.59 3.26
CA HIS A 174 -24.70 -8.01 4.64
C HIS A 174 -25.86 -7.63 5.56
N GLN A 175 -27.08 -7.92 5.09
CA GLN A 175 -28.30 -7.62 5.84
C GLN A 175 -28.33 -8.31 7.21
N GLY A 176 -28.65 -7.55 8.25
CA GLY A 176 -28.71 -8.04 9.63
C GLY A 176 -27.40 -8.03 10.38
N GLU A 177 -26.27 -7.74 9.72
CA GLU A 177 -24.99 -7.57 10.39
C GLU A 177 -24.81 -6.12 10.88
N LYS A 178 -24.23 -5.96 12.07
CA LYS A 178 -23.83 -4.64 12.58
C LYS A 178 -22.57 -4.19 11.85
N LEU A 179 -22.69 -3.13 11.03
CA LEU A 179 -21.61 -2.63 10.17
C LEU A 179 -20.97 -1.37 10.74
N THR A 180 -19.65 -1.38 10.86
CA THR A 180 -18.85 -0.17 11.04
C THR A 180 -18.01 0.09 9.80
N VAL A 181 -18.07 1.33 9.29
CA VAL A 181 -17.33 1.79 8.12
C VAL A 181 -16.24 2.75 8.56
N TYR A 182 -14.99 2.39 8.33
CA TYR A 182 -13.82 3.24 8.58
C TYR A 182 -13.42 3.91 7.28
N ILE A 183 -13.56 5.25 7.20
CA ILE A 183 -13.29 6.03 5.99
C ILE A 183 -11.95 6.76 6.15
N CYS A 184 -10.94 6.25 5.47
CA CYS A 184 -9.61 6.86 5.40
C CYS A 184 -9.42 7.54 4.03
N GLY A 185 -8.84 8.72 4.00
CA GLY A 185 -8.63 9.45 2.76
C GLY A 185 -7.66 10.62 2.88
N ASN A 186 -7.25 11.14 1.74
CA ASN A 186 -6.31 12.27 1.66
C ASN A 186 -6.96 13.60 1.24
N ASP A 187 -8.29 13.65 1.21
CA ASP A 187 -9.05 14.84 0.87
C ASP A 187 -9.66 15.47 2.13
N PRO A 188 -9.30 16.72 2.47
CA PRO A 188 -9.89 17.42 3.61
C PRO A 188 -11.36 17.82 3.39
N ASN A 189 -11.86 17.73 2.15
CA ASN A 189 -13.20 18.16 1.78
C ASN A 189 -14.24 17.02 1.79
N ILE A 190 -13.91 15.86 2.35
CA ILE A 190 -14.87 14.77 2.52
C ILE A 190 -16.03 15.26 3.38
N GLN A 191 -17.25 15.13 2.87
CA GLN A 191 -18.47 15.61 3.53
C GLN A 191 -18.93 14.62 4.61
N GLN A 192 -18.23 14.56 5.74
CA GLN A 192 -18.47 13.58 6.80
C GLN A 192 -19.93 13.50 7.26
N ASP A 193 -20.60 14.63 7.37
CA ASP A 193 -22.01 14.69 7.81
C ASP A 193 -22.96 14.07 6.77
N LEU A 194 -22.63 14.18 5.48
CA LEU A 194 -23.39 13.54 4.42
C LEU A 194 -23.35 11.99 4.57
N TYR A 195 -22.18 11.42 4.86
CA TYR A 195 -22.05 9.98 5.12
C TYR A 195 -22.87 9.54 6.33
N ARG A 196 -22.81 10.28 7.45
CA ARG A 196 -23.60 9.95 8.65
C ARG A 196 -25.09 10.04 8.41
N GLN A 197 -25.56 11.01 7.61
CA GLN A 197 -26.97 11.19 7.26
C GLN A 197 -27.48 10.11 6.30
N GLN A 198 -26.68 9.75 5.31
CA GLN A 198 -27.08 8.81 4.26
C GLN A 198 -26.86 7.33 4.64
N LEU A 199 -26.11 7.05 5.72
CA LEU A 199 -25.81 5.71 6.22
C LEU A 199 -26.26 5.54 7.70
N PRO A 200 -27.55 5.79 8.01
CA PRO A 200 -28.02 5.82 9.40
C PRO A 200 -27.95 4.46 10.10
N MET A 201 -27.87 3.37 9.34
CA MET A 201 -27.77 2.01 9.87
C MET A 201 -26.31 1.54 10.06
N CYS A 202 -25.33 2.37 9.70
CA CYS A 202 -23.90 2.08 9.84
C CYS A 202 -23.30 2.97 10.92
N ASN A 203 -22.32 2.44 11.66
CA ASN A 203 -21.43 3.28 12.44
C ASN A 203 -20.32 3.80 11.51
N VAL A 204 -20.30 5.10 11.21
CA VAL A 204 -19.33 5.70 10.29
C VAL A 204 -18.26 6.44 11.08
N VAL A 205 -17.02 5.99 10.94
CA VAL A 205 -15.83 6.50 11.64
C VAL A 205 -14.87 7.14 10.63
N PHE A 206 -14.46 8.37 10.91
CA PHE A 206 -13.42 9.09 10.16
C PHE A 206 -12.18 9.20 11.05
N PRO A 207 -11.18 8.32 10.88
CA PRO A 207 -9.94 8.41 11.63
C PRO A 207 -9.20 9.71 11.32
N ASN A 208 -8.51 10.24 12.31
CA ASN A 208 -7.64 11.40 12.15
C ASN A 208 -6.19 10.98 12.46
N GLY A 209 -5.72 9.99 11.71
CA GLY A 209 -4.42 9.37 11.89
C GLY A 209 -3.37 9.83 10.87
N ASN A 210 -2.14 9.40 11.09
CA ASN A 210 -1.11 9.48 10.05
C ASN A 210 -1.29 8.32 9.03
N PRO A 211 -0.61 8.35 7.87
CA PRO A 211 -0.78 7.32 6.85
C PRO A 211 -0.49 5.88 7.30
N ALA A 212 0.32 5.66 8.34
CA ALA A 212 0.58 4.31 8.83
C ALA A 212 -0.53 3.85 9.80
N GLU A 213 -1.08 4.75 10.59
CA GLU A 213 -2.25 4.48 11.44
C GLU A 213 -3.46 4.10 10.58
N ASP A 214 -3.73 4.86 9.50
CA ASP A 214 -4.79 4.55 8.54
C ASP A 214 -4.54 3.20 7.84
N LEU A 215 -3.30 2.94 7.41
CA LEU A 215 -2.95 1.67 6.76
C LEU A 215 -3.13 0.49 7.71
N CYS A 216 -2.70 0.63 8.97
CA CYS A 216 -2.86 -0.37 10.01
C CYS A 216 -4.34 -0.63 10.29
N LEU A 217 -5.13 0.41 10.52
CA LEU A 217 -6.57 0.32 10.75
C LEU A 217 -7.29 -0.42 9.62
N LEU A 218 -7.04 -0.02 8.37
CA LEU A 218 -7.63 -0.67 7.19
C LEU A 218 -7.20 -2.13 7.08
N SER A 219 -5.97 -2.48 7.43
CA SER A 219 -5.48 -3.87 7.39
C SER A 219 -6.17 -4.79 8.41
N HIS A 220 -6.93 -4.25 9.37
CA HIS A 220 -7.69 -4.98 10.37
C HIS A 220 -9.21 -5.01 10.09
N CYS A 221 -9.66 -4.45 8.98
CA CYS A 221 -11.06 -4.59 8.54
C CYS A 221 -11.34 -6.01 8.02
N ASN A 222 -12.61 -6.32 7.75
CA ASN A 222 -13.01 -7.58 7.14
C ASN A 222 -13.02 -7.48 5.61
N TYR A 223 -13.39 -6.30 5.08
CA TYR A 223 -13.45 -5.98 3.67
C TYR A 223 -12.85 -4.60 3.42
N LEU A 224 -12.31 -4.41 2.23
CA LEU A 224 -11.80 -3.12 1.77
C LEU A 224 -12.48 -2.71 0.47
N ILE A 225 -12.78 -1.40 0.35
CA ILE A 225 -13.27 -0.79 -0.90
C ILE A 225 -12.50 0.51 -1.14
N GLY A 226 -12.16 0.80 -2.38
CA GLY A 226 -11.53 2.07 -2.76
C GLY A 226 -11.18 2.16 -4.23
N ALA A 227 -10.74 3.33 -4.67
CA ALA A 227 -10.17 3.49 -6.00
C ALA A 227 -8.91 2.64 -6.16
N PRO A 228 -8.54 2.20 -7.40
CA PRO A 228 -7.30 1.48 -7.66
C PRO A 228 -6.09 2.24 -7.10
N SER A 229 -5.46 1.69 -6.09
CA SER A 229 -4.39 2.37 -5.34
C SER A 229 -3.47 1.38 -4.65
N THR A 230 -2.18 1.68 -4.65
CA THR A 230 -1.20 0.92 -3.85
C THR A 230 -1.50 0.97 -2.35
N PHE A 231 -2.20 1.99 -1.86
CA PHE A 231 -2.53 2.10 -0.43
C PHE A 231 -3.52 1.03 0.00
N SER A 232 -4.67 0.91 -0.69
CA SER A 232 -5.65 -0.15 -0.42
C SER A 232 -5.09 -1.54 -0.70
N LEU A 233 -4.24 -1.68 -1.75
CA LEU A 233 -3.58 -2.94 -2.05
C LEU A 233 -2.65 -3.40 -0.93
N VAL A 234 -1.81 -2.50 -0.39
CA VAL A 234 -0.91 -2.83 0.71
C VAL A 234 -1.69 -3.10 2.00
N ALA A 235 -2.80 -2.38 2.26
CA ALA A 235 -3.69 -2.72 3.38
C ALA A 235 -4.22 -4.16 3.27
N ALA A 236 -4.68 -4.55 2.08
CA ALA A 236 -5.15 -5.92 1.82
C ALA A 236 -4.03 -6.96 1.97
N MET A 237 -2.77 -6.62 1.63
CA MET A 237 -1.62 -7.53 1.67
C MET A 237 -1.37 -8.12 3.06
N TYR A 238 -1.59 -7.36 4.15
CA TYR A 238 -1.24 -7.78 5.50
C TYR A 238 -1.99 -9.04 5.96
N ARG A 239 -3.28 -9.14 5.64
CA ARG A 239 -4.17 -10.24 6.08
C ARG A 239 -4.89 -10.91 4.92
N ASP A 240 -4.46 -10.64 3.70
CA ASP A 240 -5.09 -11.13 2.46
C ASP A 240 -6.57 -10.79 2.39
N LEU A 241 -6.92 -9.54 2.75
CA LEU A 241 -8.30 -9.08 2.82
C LEU A 241 -8.95 -9.01 1.44
N PRO A 242 -10.24 -9.35 1.33
CA PRO A 242 -11.02 -9.09 0.13
C PRO A 242 -11.11 -7.58 -0.11
N LEU A 243 -10.64 -7.15 -1.28
CA LEU A 243 -10.59 -5.76 -1.71
C LEU A 243 -11.36 -5.58 -3.02
N TYR A 244 -12.31 -4.65 -3.04
CA TYR A 244 -12.96 -4.18 -4.26
C TYR A 244 -12.33 -2.86 -4.72
N TRP A 245 -11.67 -2.88 -5.89
CA TRP A 245 -11.29 -1.66 -6.58
C TRP A 245 -12.45 -1.16 -7.43
N ILE A 246 -12.89 0.06 -7.14
CA ILE A 246 -13.95 0.72 -7.88
C ILE A 246 -13.38 1.12 -9.25
N GLU A 247 -13.75 0.39 -10.29
CA GLU A 247 -13.42 0.74 -11.68
C GLU A 247 -14.59 1.47 -12.35
N ASN A 248 -15.81 1.11 -11.99
CA ASN A 248 -17.04 1.76 -12.38
C ASN A 248 -17.92 1.95 -11.13
N PRO A 249 -18.18 3.20 -10.69
CA PRO A 249 -18.93 3.46 -9.47
C PRO A 249 -20.44 3.15 -9.60
N ASP A 250 -20.94 3.00 -10.83
CA ASP A 250 -22.33 2.66 -11.12
C ASP A 250 -22.56 1.14 -11.31
N ALA A 251 -21.51 0.35 -11.19
CA ALA A 251 -21.62 -1.12 -11.29
C ALA A 251 -22.30 -1.71 -10.05
N GLU A 252 -23.09 -2.78 -10.26
CA GLU A 252 -23.65 -3.55 -9.16
C GLU A 252 -22.55 -4.27 -8.39
N LEU A 253 -22.53 -4.09 -7.07
CA LEU A 253 -21.57 -4.75 -6.17
C LEU A 253 -22.09 -6.15 -5.80
N SER A 254 -21.20 -7.13 -5.91
CA SER A 254 -21.43 -8.50 -5.43
C SER A 254 -20.23 -8.97 -4.61
N LEU A 255 -20.35 -10.08 -3.90
CA LEU A 255 -19.21 -10.68 -3.19
C LEU A 255 -18.11 -11.11 -4.17
N ASP A 256 -18.45 -11.50 -5.39
CA ASP A 256 -17.49 -11.85 -6.45
C ASP A 256 -16.71 -10.64 -6.99
N SER A 257 -17.17 -9.41 -6.71
CA SER A 257 -16.44 -8.18 -7.06
C SER A 257 -15.15 -8.02 -6.26
N PHE A 258 -15.07 -8.62 -5.08
CA PHE A 258 -13.89 -8.56 -4.22
C PHE A 258 -12.82 -9.53 -4.70
N LYS A 259 -11.57 -9.08 -4.72
CA LYS A 259 -10.42 -9.88 -5.10
C LYS A 259 -9.37 -9.86 -3.98
N HIS A 260 -8.58 -10.91 -3.89
CA HIS A 260 -7.48 -11.03 -2.95
C HIS A 260 -6.19 -10.38 -3.46
N PHE A 261 -5.24 -10.18 -2.58
CA PHE A 261 -4.02 -9.44 -2.84
C PHE A 261 -3.27 -9.92 -4.08
N ASP A 262 -3.00 -11.23 -4.24
CA ASP A 262 -2.17 -11.74 -5.35
C ASP A 262 -2.79 -11.41 -6.72
N TYR A 263 -4.11 -11.52 -6.85
CA TYR A 263 -4.79 -11.15 -8.10
C TYR A 263 -4.60 -9.66 -8.41
N LEU A 264 -4.94 -8.77 -7.48
CA LEU A 264 -4.86 -7.32 -7.69
C LEU A 264 -3.42 -6.82 -7.83
N PHE A 265 -2.49 -7.45 -7.13
CA PHE A 265 -1.07 -7.13 -7.18
C PHE A 265 -0.45 -7.33 -8.57
N ARG A 266 -0.92 -8.34 -9.31
CA ARG A 266 -0.49 -8.59 -10.70
C ARG A 266 -1.14 -7.65 -11.71
N HIS A 267 -2.18 -6.93 -11.33
CA HIS A 267 -2.98 -6.06 -12.21
C HIS A 267 -2.89 -4.57 -11.83
N ILE A 268 -1.97 -4.20 -10.92
CA ILE A 268 -1.79 -2.81 -10.55
C ILE A 268 -1.12 -2.02 -11.70
N TYR A 269 -1.62 -0.81 -11.94
CA TYR A 269 -1.19 0.09 -13.01
C TYR A 269 0.12 0.81 -12.70
#